data_d31c2e70afaee7f587aed251e677bc73
#
_entry.id   d31c2e70afaee7f587aed251e677bc73
#
_cell.length_a   1.000
_cell.length_b   1.000
_cell.length_c   1.000
_cell.angle_alpha   90.00
_cell.angle_beta   90.00
_cell.angle_gamma   90.00
#
_symmetry.space_group_name_H-M   'P 1'
#
loop_
_entity.id
_entity.type
_entity.pdbx_description
1 polymer ?
#
loop_
_entity_poly.entity_id
_entity_poly.type
_entity_poly.pdbx_seq_one_letter_code
_entity_poly.pdbx_strand_id
1 'polypeptide(L)'
;MVAERRLPHWLKVKMPGSDNYRQIKGLLEGNQLHTVCEEAHCPNIGECWDRGTATFMILGDTCTRACAYCAVTTGTPMTVDFEEPIRLAETVDRMGLNYAVITSVNRDDLPDGGASIFAQCIRNIRRRTPECKVEVLIPDFEGDWTALGKVMKAKPDTLNHNIETVRRMFHRVRAKGDYELSLELIAKAKEIDSGAVTKSGMMVGLGETWDEIIETMKDLRQVDCDLLTIGQYLRPSKKHIALAKWYTPQEFDELRDLGMNLGFSHVASGPLVRSSYHADEQHRSALEMGAAVEIQPKVAV
;
A
#
# COMPACT_ATOMS: atom_id res chain seq x y z
N MET A 1 6.63 -17.94 -24.15
CA MET A 1 5.28 -17.34 -24.02
C MET A 1 4.46 -18.28 -23.16
N VAL A 2 4.18 -17.89 -21.92
CA VAL A 2 3.19 -18.62 -21.10
C VAL A 2 1.85 -18.31 -21.74
N ALA A 3 1.19 -19.32 -22.30
CA ALA A 3 -0.17 -19.19 -22.82
C ALA A 3 -1.04 -18.52 -21.73
N GLU A 4 -2.02 -17.71 -22.12
CA GLU A 4 -3.10 -17.22 -21.24
C GLU A 4 -3.81 -18.45 -20.64
N ARG A 5 -3.20 -19.04 -19.62
CA ARG A 5 -3.77 -20.18 -18.90
C ARG A 5 -4.91 -19.65 -18.04
N ARG A 6 -5.99 -20.41 -17.97
CA ARG A 6 -7.10 -20.18 -17.05
C ARG A 6 -6.54 -19.81 -15.69
N LEU A 7 -7.15 -18.79 -15.07
CA LEU A 7 -6.82 -18.35 -13.73
C LEU A 7 -6.75 -19.56 -12.77
N PRO A 8 -5.63 -19.75 -12.05
CA PRO A 8 -5.51 -20.83 -11.06
C PRO A 8 -6.67 -20.86 -10.07
N HIS A 9 -7.02 -22.03 -9.56
CA HIS A 9 -8.18 -22.17 -8.68
C HIS A 9 -8.04 -21.36 -7.37
N TRP A 10 -6.81 -21.15 -6.88
CA TRP A 10 -6.52 -20.37 -5.67
C TRP A 10 -6.65 -18.85 -5.83
N LEU A 11 -6.85 -18.37 -7.06
CA LEU A 11 -7.12 -16.96 -7.36
C LEU A 11 -8.59 -16.67 -7.62
N LYS A 12 -9.48 -17.63 -7.37
CA LYS A 12 -10.91 -17.42 -7.50
C LYS A 12 -11.47 -16.75 -6.25
N VAL A 13 -12.20 -15.67 -6.42
CA VAL A 13 -12.87 -14.91 -5.36
C VAL A 13 -14.39 -14.96 -5.53
N LYS A 14 -15.11 -14.71 -4.46
CA LYS A 14 -16.56 -14.54 -4.51
C LYS A 14 -16.91 -13.20 -5.15
N MET A 15 -17.98 -13.16 -5.92
CA MET A 15 -18.53 -11.90 -6.45
C MET A 15 -19.00 -11.01 -5.29
N PRO A 16 -18.69 -9.70 -5.32
CA PRO A 16 -19.20 -8.75 -4.33
C PRO A 16 -20.73 -8.60 -4.48
N GLY A 17 -21.45 -8.38 -3.39
CA GLY A 17 -22.89 -8.22 -3.46
C GLY A 17 -23.63 -8.25 -2.12
N SER A 18 -22.92 -8.21 -0.99
CA SER A 18 -23.52 -8.10 0.33
C SER A 18 -24.18 -6.74 0.57
N ASP A 19 -24.94 -6.62 1.65
CA ASP A 19 -25.53 -5.35 2.06
C ASP A 19 -24.46 -4.34 2.49
N ASN A 20 -23.41 -4.77 3.19
CA ASN A 20 -22.27 -3.92 3.54
C ASN A 20 -21.58 -3.37 2.29
N TYR A 21 -21.35 -4.22 1.27
CA TYR A 21 -20.78 -3.77 0.00
C TYR A 21 -21.62 -2.64 -0.63
N ARG A 22 -22.96 -2.81 -0.69
CA ARG A 22 -23.86 -1.80 -1.27
C ARG A 22 -23.86 -0.52 -0.45
N GLN A 23 -23.86 -0.62 0.87
CA GLN A 23 -23.83 0.53 1.77
C GLN A 23 -22.53 1.33 1.60
N ILE A 24 -21.37 0.67 1.60
CA ILE A 24 -20.07 1.33 1.40
C ILE A 24 -20.02 1.99 0.04
N LYS A 25 -20.45 1.30 -1.03
CA LYS A 25 -20.50 1.87 -2.37
C LYS A 25 -21.36 3.14 -2.43
N GLY A 26 -22.55 3.12 -1.85
CA GLY A 26 -23.41 4.29 -1.79
C GLY A 26 -22.83 5.45 -0.98
N LEU A 27 -22.08 5.17 0.09
CA LEU A 27 -21.38 6.19 0.88
C LEU A 27 -20.24 6.84 0.09
N LEU A 28 -19.45 6.06 -0.64
CA LEU A 28 -18.34 6.56 -1.46
C LEU A 28 -18.85 7.43 -2.61
N GLU A 29 -19.83 6.94 -3.38
CA GLU A 29 -20.45 7.69 -4.48
C GLU A 29 -21.10 9.00 -3.99
N GLY A 30 -21.85 8.94 -2.88
CA GLY A 30 -22.51 10.09 -2.29
C GLY A 30 -21.57 11.18 -1.76
N ASN A 31 -20.34 10.82 -1.41
CA ASN A 31 -19.28 11.73 -0.96
C ASN A 31 -18.24 12.06 -2.05
N GLN A 32 -18.43 11.61 -3.28
CA GLN A 32 -17.49 11.83 -4.38
C GLN A 32 -16.06 11.39 -4.03
N LEU A 33 -15.92 10.20 -3.43
CA LEU A 33 -14.65 9.61 -3.04
C LEU A 33 -14.30 8.43 -3.95
N HIS A 34 -13.03 8.33 -4.31
CA HIS A 34 -12.47 7.22 -5.07
C HIS A 34 -11.86 6.16 -4.15
N THR A 35 -11.84 4.91 -4.62
CA THR A 35 -11.15 3.81 -3.94
C THR A 35 -10.24 3.07 -4.90
N VAL A 36 -9.07 2.67 -4.40
CA VAL A 36 -8.19 1.74 -5.15
C VAL A 36 -8.90 0.41 -5.40
N CYS A 37 -9.84 0.04 -4.53
CA CYS A 37 -10.61 -1.19 -4.68
C CYS A 37 -11.38 -1.23 -6.00
N GLU A 38 -11.94 -0.09 -6.44
CA GLU A 38 -12.64 0.06 -7.72
C GLU A 38 -11.67 0.34 -8.86
N GLU A 39 -10.83 1.36 -8.75
CA GLU A 39 -9.93 1.82 -9.81
C GLU A 39 -8.89 0.76 -10.23
N ALA A 40 -8.37 -0.02 -9.27
CA ALA A 40 -7.43 -1.09 -9.55
C ALA A 40 -8.10 -2.46 -9.80
N HIS A 41 -9.44 -2.53 -9.85
CA HIS A 41 -10.19 -3.78 -10.03
C HIS A 41 -9.76 -4.85 -9.03
N CYS A 42 -9.69 -4.47 -7.73
CA CYS A 42 -9.18 -5.32 -6.67
C CYS A 42 -10.03 -6.59 -6.48
N PRO A 43 -9.44 -7.80 -6.52
CA PRO A 43 -10.20 -9.03 -6.35
C PRO A 43 -10.81 -9.17 -4.95
N ASN A 44 -10.27 -8.47 -3.96
CA ASN A 44 -10.69 -8.57 -2.56
C ASN A 44 -11.81 -7.58 -2.19
N ILE A 45 -12.31 -6.78 -3.14
CA ILE A 45 -13.31 -5.72 -2.86
C ILE A 45 -14.50 -6.24 -2.10
N GLY A 46 -15.03 -7.42 -2.46
CA GLY A 46 -16.18 -8.03 -1.80
C GLY A 46 -15.90 -8.36 -0.33
N GLU A 47 -14.76 -9.00 -0.06
CA GLU A 47 -14.35 -9.39 1.29
C GLU A 47 -14.03 -8.16 2.16
N CYS A 48 -13.22 -7.23 1.64
CA CYS A 48 -12.84 -6.04 2.39
C CYS A 48 -14.05 -5.18 2.75
N TRP A 49 -14.95 -4.96 1.81
CA TRP A 49 -16.14 -4.16 2.06
C TRP A 49 -17.16 -4.86 2.97
N ASP A 50 -17.25 -6.20 2.93
CA ASP A 50 -18.02 -6.96 3.89
C ASP A 50 -17.49 -6.82 5.33
N ARG A 51 -16.17 -6.67 5.48
CA ARG A 51 -15.51 -6.40 6.76
C ARG A 51 -15.55 -4.92 7.17
N GLY A 52 -16.17 -4.05 6.37
CA GLY A 52 -16.21 -2.61 6.63
C GLY A 52 -14.87 -1.90 6.41
N THR A 53 -14.00 -2.43 5.53
CA THR A 53 -12.69 -1.83 5.20
C THR A 53 -12.64 -1.38 3.76
N ALA A 54 -12.10 -0.17 3.52
CA ALA A 54 -11.85 0.36 2.19
C ALA A 54 -10.50 1.09 2.13
N THR A 55 -9.88 1.09 0.95
CA THR A 55 -8.67 1.88 0.70
C THR A 55 -9.05 3.10 -0.11
N PHE A 56 -9.05 4.25 0.54
CA PHE A 56 -9.39 5.52 -0.09
C PHE A 56 -8.27 5.98 -1.01
N MET A 57 -8.64 6.47 -2.19
CA MET A 57 -7.71 7.07 -3.13
C MET A 57 -8.02 8.56 -3.26
N ILE A 58 -7.11 9.40 -2.83
CA ILE A 58 -7.22 10.85 -2.83
C ILE A 58 -6.54 11.49 -4.04
N LEU A 59 -6.76 12.79 -4.24
CA LEU A 59 -6.20 13.60 -5.32
C LEU A 59 -6.76 13.25 -6.72
N GLY A 60 -7.95 12.64 -6.74
CA GLY A 60 -8.67 12.28 -7.95
C GLY A 60 -8.34 10.89 -8.47
N ASP A 61 -8.71 10.62 -9.73
CA ASP A 61 -8.65 9.33 -10.41
C ASP A 61 -7.61 9.26 -11.55
N THR A 62 -6.93 10.37 -11.82
CA THR A 62 -6.00 10.50 -12.94
C THR A 62 -4.57 10.71 -12.42
N CYS A 63 -3.65 9.82 -12.83
CA CYS A 63 -2.27 9.80 -12.39
C CYS A 63 -1.34 10.48 -13.41
N THR A 64 -0.32 11.21 -12.94
CA THR A 64 0.72 11.79 -13.81
C THR A 64 1.73 10.76 -14.31
N ARG A 65 1.72 9.52 -13.77
CA ARG A 65 2.65 8.44 -14.12
C ARG A 65 1.93 7.25 -14.75
N ALA A 66 2.63 6.55 -15.66
CA ALA A 66 2.14 5.38 -16.41
C ALA A 66 2.92 4.13 -16.00
N CYS A 67 2.65 3.59 -14.82
CA CYS A 67 3.26 2.33 -14.38
C CYS A 67 2.71 1.15 -15.19
N ALA A 68 3.59 0.28 -15.68
CA ALA A 68 3.22 -0.80 -16.61
C ALA A 68 2.28 -1.87 -16.01
N TYR A 69 2.09 -1.88 -14.71
CA TYR A 69 1.22 -2.81 -13.99
C TYR A 69 -0.13 -2.20 -13.56
N CYS A 70 -0.26 -0.87 -13.59
CA CYS A 70 -1.32 -0.14 -12.92
C CYS A 70 -2.51 0.11 -13.87
N ALA A 71 -3.73 -0.14 -13.39
CA ALA A 71 -4.97 0.09 -14.14
C ALA A 71 -5.50 1.52 -14.02
N VAL A 72 -4.96 2.33 -13.11
CA VAL A 72 -5.40 3.72 -12.90
C VAL A 72 -5.18 4.55 -14.16
N THR A 73 -6.13 5.42 -14.47
CA THR A 73 -6.07 6.30 -15.64
C THR A 73 -4.85 7.22 -15.58
N THR A 74 -4.10 7.27 -16.68
CA THR A 74 -2.94 8.17 -16.82
C THR A 74 -3.33 9.37 -17.66
N GLY A 75 -2.89 10.56 -17.24
CA GLY A 75 -3.18 11.80 -17.97
C GLY A 75 -2.84 13.06 -17.20
N THR A 76 -3.50 14.16 -17.59
CA THR A 76 -3.44 15.43 -16.86
C THR A 76 -4.53 15.44 -15.81
N PRO A 77 -4.19 15.44 -14.51
CA PRO A 77 -5.19 15.44 -13.44
C PRO A 77 -5.98 16.77 -13.40
N MET A 78 -7.17 16.70 -12.84
CA MET A 78 -7.97 17.88 -12.54
C MET A 78 -7.38 18.70 -11.38
N THR A 79 -7.93 19.90 -11.16
CA THR A 79 -7.60 20.74 -9.99
C THR A 79 -7.83 19.97 -8.69
N VAL A 80 -6.98 20.29 -7.68
CA VAL A 80 -7.09 19.69 -6.36
C VAL A 80 -8.39 20.11 -5.68
N ASP A 81 -9.11 19.14 -5.15
CA ASP A 81 -10.26 19.38 -4.28
C ASP A 81 -9.81 19.47 -2.83
N PHE A 82 -9.77 20.68 -2.29
CA PHE A 82 -9.33 20.94 -0.90
C PHE A 82 -10.35 20.51 0.16
N GLU A 83 -11.58 20.16 -0.24
CA GLU A 83 -12.61 19.64 0.68
C GLU A 83 -12.60 18.10 0.75
N GLU A 84 -11.93 17.42 -0.17
CA GLU A 84 -11.78 15.96 -0.17
C GLU A 84 -11.33 15.40 1.19
N PRO A 85 -10.33 15.97 1.91
CA PRO A 85 -9.91 15.48 3.23
C PRO A 85 -10.99 15.57 4.31
N ILE A 86 -11.93 16.53 4.19
CA ILE A 86 -13.04 16.66 5.12
C ILE A 86 -14.08 15.58 4.84
N ARG A 87 -14.49 15.42 3.58
CA ARG A 87 -15.46 14.40 3.18
C ARG A 87 -14.94 12.99 3.45
N LEU A 88 -13.63 12.76 3.29
CA LEU A 88 -12.99 11.49 3.61
C LEU A 88 -13.12 11.20 5.12
N ALA A 89 -12.79 12.16 5.99
CA ALA A 89 -12.91 11.97 7.43
C ALA A 89 -14.36 11.74 7.88
N GLU A 90 -15.33 12.40 7.23
CA GLU A 90 -16.76 12.15 7.45
C GLU A 90 -17.17 10.74 7.05
N THR A 91 -16.63 10.25 5.96
CA THR A 91 -16.92 8.90 5.48
C THR A 91 -16.31 7.84 6.41
N VAL A 92 -15.07 8.03 6.86
CA VAL A 92 -14.42 7.16 7.86
C VAL A 92 -15.24 7.07 9.15
N ASP A 93 -15.74 8.19 9.66
CA ASP A 93 -16.60 8.26 10.83
C ASP A 93 -17.95 7.53 10.62
N ARG A 94 -18.63 7.81 9.50
CA ARG A 94 -19.92 7.17 9.16
C ARG A 94 -19.80 5.66 8.93
N MET A 95 -18.64 5.19 8.45
CA MET A 95 -18.33 3.77 8.30
C MET A 95 -17.92 3.11 9.63
N GLY A 96 -17.64 3.90 10.68
CA GLY A 96 -17.17 3.39 11.98
C GLY A 96 -15.84 2.65 11.88
N LEU A 97 -14.92 3.14 11.03
CA LEU A 97 -13.65 2.45 10.81
C LEU A 97 -12.71 2.63 12.02
N ASN A 98 -12.10 1.51 12.43
CA ASN A 98 -11.00 1.52 13.41
C ASN A 98 -9.61 1.65 12.75
N TYR A 99 -9.55 1.43 11.43
CA TYR A 99 -8.33 1.53 10.62
C TYR A 99 -8.67 2.02 9.22
N ALA A 100 -8.05 3.12 8.80
CA ALA A 100 -8.24 3.73 7.49
C ALA A 100 -6.94 3.67 6.69
N VAL A 101 -7.00 3.16 5.46
CA VAL A 101 -5.88 3.21 4.53
C VAL A 101 -6.15 4.28 3.48
N ILE A 102 -5.19 5.18 3.31
CA ILE A 102 -5.27 6.31 2.36
C ILE A 102 -4.11 6.19 1.38
N THR A 103 -4.40 6.23 0.12
CA THR A 103 -3.40 6.34 -0.94
C THR A 103 -3.78 7.43 -1.93
N SER A 104 -2.96 7.66 -2.95
CA SER A 104 -3.25 8.65 -3.99
C SER A 104 -2.80 8.18 -5.36
N VAL A 105 -3.27 8.86 -6.39
CA VAL A 105 -2.57 8.94 -7.68
C VAL A 105 -1.28 9.75 -7.51
N ASN A 106 -0.28 9.55 -8.38
CA ASN A 106 0.86 10.48 -8.41
C ASN A 106 0.43 11.83 -8.98
N ARG A 107 0.90 12.89 -8.35
CA ARG A 107 0.62 14.28 -8.69
C ARG A 107 1.93 15.06 -8.80
N ASP A 108 2.81 14.62 -9.73
CA ASP A 108 4.09 15.30 -10.02
C ASP A 108 3.89 16.73 -10.56
N ASP A 109 2.65 17.09 -10.90
CA ASP A 109 2.21 18.43 -11.27
C ASP A 109 2.03 19.38 -10.07
N LEU A 110 1.96 18.86 -8.84
CA LEU A 110 1.81 19.65 -7.63
C LEU A 110 3.17 19.95 -6.97
N PRO A 111 3.34 21.14 -6.38
CA PRO A 111 4.62 21.54 -5.77
C PRO A 111 5.14 20.62 -4.66
N ASP A 112 4.25 19.86 -4.01
CA ASP A 112 4.60 18.92 -2.93
C ASP A 112 4.07 17.50 -3.20
N GLY A 113 3.78 17.18 -4.46
CA GLY A 113 3.26 15.86 -4.84
C GLY A 113 1.98 15.44 -4.14
N GLY A 114 1.26 16.40 -3.49
CA GLY A 114 0.04 16.14 -2.73
C GLY A 114 0.25 15.84 -1.24
N ALA A 115 1.47 15.95 -0.72
CA ALA A 115 1.79 15.67 0.69
C ALA A 115 0.93 16.45 1.69
N SER A 116 0.59 17.71 1.37
CA SER A 116 -0.28 18.55 2.18
C SER A 116 -1.69 17.98 2.32
N ILE A 117 -2.22 17.34 1.27
CA ILE A 117 -3.55 16.70 1.27
C ILE A 117 -3.52 15.44 2.14
N PHE A 118 -2.49 14.59 2.03
CA PHE A 118 -2.29 13.47 2.95
C PHE A 118 -2.29 13.92 4.41
N ALA A 119 -1.51 14.97 4.73
CA ALA A 119 -1.43 15.51 6.07
C ALA A 119 -2.78 16.05 6.58
N GLN A 120 -3.61 16.64 5.70
CA GLN A 120 -4.95 17.11 6.05
C GLN A 120 -5.89 15.93 6.29
N CYS A 121 -5.85 14.88 5.49
CA CYS A 121 -6.63 13.65 5.69
C CYS A 121 -6.35 13.05 7.09
N ILE A 122 -5.08 12.83 7.43
CA ILE A 122 -4.68 12.30 8.74
C ILE A 122 -5.24 13.17 9.88
N ARG A 123 -5.04 14.48 9.80
CA ARG A 123 -5.49 15.41 10.87
C ARG A 123 -7.01 15.45 11.00
N ASN A 124 -7.76 15.43 9.89
CA ASN A 124 -9.22 15.48 9.92
C ASN A 124 -9.80 14.17 10.46
N ILE A 125 -9.25 13.01 10.07
CA ILE A 125 -9.66 11.71 10.64
C ILE A 125 -9.38 11.71 12.14
N ARG A 126 -8.17 12.08 12.56
CA ARG A 126 -7.78 12.07 13.97
C ARG A 126 -8.62 13.01 14.84
N ARG A 127 -9.07 14.15 14.28
CA ARG A 127 -9.96 15.09 14.97
C ARG A 127 -11.36 14.51 15.13
N ARG A 128 -11.86 13.80 14.12
CA ARG A 128 -13.23 13.32 14.06
C ARG A 128 -13.41 11.94 14.70
N THR A 129 -12.44 11.08 14.48
CA THR A 129 -12.41 9.68 14.95
C THR A 129 -11.04 9.39 15.59
N PRO A 130 -10.78 9.87 16.83
CA PRO A 130 -9.45 9.81 17.47
C PRO A 130 -8.88 8.40 17.60
N GLU A 131 -9.75 7.38 17.74
CA GLU A 131 -9.35 5.97 17.91
C GLU A 131 -9.01 5.29 16.58
N CYS A 132 -9.40 5.89 15.45
CA CYS A 132 -9.11 5.32 14.12
C CYS A 132 -7.63 5.45 13.80
N LYS A 133 -6.97 4.32 13.54
CA LYS A 133 -5.60 4.26 13.04
C LYS A 133 -5.55 4.64 11.57
N VAL A 134 -4.49 5.32 11.16
CA VAL A 134 -4.34 5.80 9.79
C VAL A 134 -3.04 5.29 9.17
N GLU A 135 -3.17 4.46 8.14
CA GLU A 135 -2.08 4.10 7.24
C GLU A 135 -2.12 4.99 6.01
N VAL A 136 -0.95 5.47 5.57
CA VAL A 136 -0.83 6.19 4.30
C VAL A 136 0.12 5.45 3.37
N LEU A 137 -0.35 5.15 2.16
CA LEU A 137 0.48 4.64 1.06
C LEU A 137 0.81 5.82 0.15
N ILE A 138 2.03 6.34 0.30
CA ILE A 138 2.47 7.57 -0.36
C ILE A 138 3.28 7.32 -1.64
N PRO A 139 3.29 8.26 -2.60
CA PRO A 139 4.24 8.28 -3.70
C PRO A 139 5.66 8.62 -3.19
N ASP A 140 6.65 8.57 -4.09
CA ASP A 140 8.03 8.91 -3.77
C ASP A 140 8.31 10.43 -3.67
N PHE A 141 7.31 11.27 -3.97
CA PHE A 141 7.41 12.74 -4.02
C PHE A 141 8.62 13.25 -4.81
N GLU A 142 9.13 12.45 -5.78
CA GLU A 142 10.34 12.75 -6.55
C GLU A 142 11.57 13.09 -5.66
N GLY A 143 11.61 12.56 -4.43
CA GLY A 143 12.68 12.78 -3.45
C GLY A 143 12.56 14.12 -2.67
N ASP A 144 11.42 14.79 -2.71
CA ASP A 144 11.18 15.94 -1.83
C ASP A 144 10.98 15.51 -0.38
N TRP A 145 12.06 15.51 0.39
CA TRP A 145 12.02 15.18 1.82
C TRP A 145 11.24 16.20 2.66
N THR A 146 11.02 17.41 2.15
CA THR A 146 10.13 18.39 2.78
C THR A 146 8.68 17.95 2.69
N ALA A 147 8.28 17.39 1.54
CA ALA A 147 6.97 16.79 1.34
C ALA A 147 6.77 15.57 2.27
N LEU A 148 7.73 14.65 2.33
CA LEU A 148 7.71 13.55 3.29
C LEU A 148 7.57 14.06 4.74
N GLY A 149 8.34 15.09 5.11
CA GLY A 149 8.27 15.71 6.43
C GLY A 149 6.89 16.28 6.79
N LYS A 150 6.12 16.78 5.79
CA LYS A 150 4.74 17.23 6.02
C LYS A 150 3.82 16.06 6.41
N VAL A 151 3.95 14.92 5.72
CA VAL A 151 3.17 13.71 6.03
C VAL A 151 3.55 13.18 7.41
N MET A 152 4.85 13.02 7.69
CA MET A 152 5.35 12.49 8.96
C MET A 152 4.97 13.36 10.16
N LYS A 153 4.94 14.70 10.02
CA LYS A 153 4.43 15.63 11.04
C LYS A 153 2.95 15.45 11.38
N ALA A 154 2.17 14.89 10.47
CA ALA A 154 0.77 14.56 10.73
C ALA A 154 0.61 13.25 11.51
N LYS A 155 1.72 12.51 11.75
CA LYS A 155 1.80 11.30 12.56
C LYS A 155 0.88 10.17 12.05
N PRO A 156 1.08 9.65 10.82
CA PRO A 156 0.40 8.43 10.42
C PRO A 156 0.79 7.29 11.37
N ASP A 157 -0.13 6.34 11.61
CA ASP A 157 0.16 5.16 12.43
C ASP A 157 1.02 4.14 11.65
N THR A 158 0.88 4.10 10.32
CA THR A 158 1.77 3.35 9.43
C THR A 158 2.10 4.19 8.20
N LEU A 159 3.39 4.33 7.88
CA LEU A 159 3.85 4.88 6.61
C LEU A 159 4.18 3.75 5.66
N ASN A 160 3.48 3.69 4.54
CA ASN A 160 3.67 2.70 3.48
C ASN A 160 4.20 3.38 2.21
N HIS A 161 5.25 2.79 1.63
CA HIS A 161 5.70 3.08 0.27
C HIS A 161 6.11 1.77 -0.41
N ASN A 162 5.39 1.39 -1.44
CA ASN A 162 5.63 0.12 -2.12
C ASN A 162 6.90 0.18 -2.97
N ILE A 163 7.76 -0.83 -2.84
CA ILE A 163 8.89 -1.09 -3.75
C ILE A 163 8.41 -1.67 -5.10
N GLU A 164 7.24 -2.28 -5.14
CA GLU A 164 6.51 -2.86 -6.27
C GLU A 164 7.18 -4.08 -6.93
N THR A 165 8.47 -4.07 -7.16
CA THR A 165 9.21 -5.17 -7.83
C THR A 165 10.71 -5.11 -7.50
N VAL A 166 11.45 -6.11 -7.97
CA VAL A 166 12.90 -6.23 -7.78
C VAL A 166 13.68 -5.19 -8.60
N ARG A 167 14.91 -4.85 -8.18
CA ARG A 167 15.80 -3.83 -8.75
C ARG A 167 15.91 -3.92 -10.28
N ARG A 168 16.22 -5.11 -10.82
CA ARG A 168 16.41 -5.31 -12.27
C ARG A 168 15.14 -4.99 -13.08
N MET A 169 13.97 -5.24 -12.51
CA MET A 169 12.70 -5.04 -13.20
C MET A 169 12.13 -3.63 -13.05
N PHE A 170 12.69 -2.82 -12.15
CA PHE A 170 12.08 -1.60 -11.65
C PHE A 170 11.70 -0.61 -12.76
N HIS A 171 12.65 -0.23 -13.61
CA HIS A 171 12.38 0.71 -14.72
C HIS A 171 11.37 0.20 -15.74
N ARG A 172 11.31 -1.12 -15.93
CA ARG A 172 10.32 -1.72 -16.84
C ARG A 172 8.91 -1.70 -16.25
N VAL A 173 8.80 -1.80 -14.94
CA VAL A 173 7.54 -1.92 -14.21
C VAL A 173 7.04 -0.54 -13.76
N ARG A 174 7.94 0.32 -13.30
CA ARG A 174 7.66 1.66 -12.76
C ARG A 174 8.60 2.70 -13.40
N ALA A 175 8.35 3.04 -14.66
CA ALA A 175 9.27 3.79 -15.53
C ALA A 175 9.77 5.13 -14.98
N LYS A 176 8.94 5.88 -14.23
CA LYS A 176 9.31 7.14 -13.56
C LYS A 176 9.75 6.97 -12.10
N GLY A 177 9.76 5.74 -11.59
CA GLY A 177 10.21 5.48 -10.23
C GLY A 177 11.70 5.19 -10.19
N ASP A 178 12.25 5.25 -8.99
CA ASP A 178 13.63 4.85 -8.70
C ASP A 178 13.64 3.87 -7.52
N TYR A 179 14.42 2.79 -7.64
CA TYR A 179 14.47 1.73 -6.64
C TYR A 179 15.18 2.20 -5.36
N GLU A 180 16.33 2.88 -5.54
CA GLU A 180 17.10 3.42 -4.42
C GLU A 180 16.35 4.52 -3.69
N LEU A 181 15.70 5.41 -4.44
CA LEU A 181 14.85 6.45 -3.87
C LEU A 181 13.69 5.86 -3.05
N SER A 182 13.13 4.72 -3.48
CA SER A 182 12.07 4.05 -2.74
C SER A 182 12.56 3.48 -1.41
N LEU A 183 13.79 2.97 -1.36
CA LEU A 183 14.45 2.54 -0.11
C LEU A 183 14.81 3.74 0.77
N GLU A 184 15.41 4.78 0.17
CA GLU A 184 15.79 6.00 0.88
C GLU A 184 14.58 6.68 1.55
N LEU A 185 13.40 6.66 0.91
CA LEU A 185 12.17 7.21 1.47
C LEU A 185 11.82 6.53 2.80
N ILE A 186 11.91 5.20 2.86
CA ILE A 186 11.64 4.43 4.08
C ILE A 186 12.67 4.78 5.16
N ALA A 187 13.98 4.83 4.79
CA ALA A 187 15.03 5.25 5.70
C ALA A 187 14.79 6.66 6.25
N LYS A 188 14.44 7.63 5.38
CA LYS A 188 14.12 9.01 5.77
C LYS A 188 12.91 9.11 6.69
N ALA A 189 11.90 8.27 6.50
CA ALA A 189 10.76 8.22 7.42
C ALA A 189 11.21 7.81 8.84
N LYS A 190 12.09 6.81 8.96
CA LYS A 190 12.70 6.39 10.24
C LYS A 190 13.63 7.46 10.84
N GLU A 191 14.36 8.21 10.02
CA GLU A 191 15.17 9.34 10.50
C GLU A 191 14.30 10.47 11.09
N ILE A 192 13.13 10.75 10.47
CA ILE A 192 12.19 11.78 10.95
C ILE A 192 11.49 11.33 12.23
N ASP A 193 11.10 10.05 12.29
CA ASP A 193 10.42 9.46 13.45
C ASP A 193 10.84 7.99 13.59
N SER A 194 11.78 7.72 14.48
CA SER A 194 12.31 6.37 14.74
C SER A 194 11.26 5.38 15.26
N GLY A 195 10.16 5.89 15.83
CA GLY A 195 9.04 5.08 16.30
C GLY A 195 7.97 4.81 15.24
N ALA A 196 8.09 5.41 14.04
CA ALA A 196 7.12 5.20 12.97
C ALA A 196 7.15 3.74 12.49
N VAL A 197 5.97 3.12 12.38
CA VAL A 197 5.84 1.82 11.70
C VAL A 197 5.93 2.05 10.19
N THR A 198 6.92 1.43 9.56
CA THR A 198 7.12 1.53 8.12
C THR A 198 6.71 0.25 7.41
N LYS A 199 6.23 0.39 6.20
CA LYS A 199 5.71 -0.71 5.39
C LYS A 199 6.11 -0.58 3.94
N SER A 200 6.31 -1.72 3.30
CA SER A 200 6.46 -1.79 1.84
C SER A 200 5.67 -2.96 1.26
N GLY A 201 5.48 -2.94 -0.03
CA GLY A 201 4.80 -4.01 -0.75
C GLY A 201 5.45 -4.28 -2.10
N MET A 202 5.43 -5.55 -2.50
CA MET A 202 5.90 -5.95 -3.81
C MET A 202 4.96 -6.96 -4.46
N MET A 203 4.97 -6.97 -5.79
CA MET A 203 4.28 -7.95 -6.61
C MET A 203 5.27 -8.96 -7.16
N VAL A 204 4.87 -10.24 -7.20
CA VAL A 204 5.63 -11.32 -7.83
C VAL A 204 4.89 -11.86 -9.06
N GLY A 205 5.66 -12.39 -10.02
CA GLY A 205 5.13 -12.91 -11.30
C GLY A 205 5.40 -12.01 -12.50
N LEU A 206 6.28 -11.00 -12.35
CA LEU A 206 6.67 -10.07 -13.40
C LEU A 206 7.89 -10.56 -14.22
N GLY A 207 8.61 -11.59 -13.73
CA GLY A 207 9.80 -12.16 -14.34
C GLY A 207 11.08 -12.03 -13.51
N GLU A 208 10.91 -11.71 -12.25
CA GLU A 208 11.94 -11.76 -11.21
C GLU A 208 12.36 -13.21 -10.92
N THR A 209 13.56 -13.38 -10.41
CA THR A 209 14.05 -14.64 -9.86
C THR A 209 13.78 -14.71 -8.35
N TRP A 210 13.88 -15.91 -7.78
CA TRP A 210 13.72 -16.13 -6.35
C TRP A 210 14.77 -15.37 -5.53
N ASP A 211 16.02 -15.40 -5.97
CA ASP A 211 17.14 -14.71 -5.32
C ASP A 211 16.96 -13.19 -5.34
N GLU A 212 16.43 -12.62 -6.44
CA GLU A 212 16.15 -11.19 -6.53
C GLU A 212 15.03 -10.76 -5.56
N ILE A 213 14.04 -11.62 -5.30
CA ILE A 213 13.01 -11.36 -4.29
C ILE A 213 13.67 -11.30 -2.91
N ILE A 214 14.51 -12.28 -2.57
CA ILE A 214 15.22 -12.32 -1.29
C ILE A 214 16.15 -11.12 -1.13
N GLU A 215 16.88 -10.72 -2.17
CA GLU A 215 17.71 -9.52 -2.17
C GLU A 215 16.87 -8.27 -1.87
N THR A 216 15.75 -8.09 -2.54
CA THR A 216 14.83 -6.97 -2.28
C THR A 216 14.30 -6.97 -0.85
N MET A 217 14.00 -8.13 -0.27
CA MET A 217 13.61 -8.23 1.13
C MET A 217 14.75 -7.80 2.08
N LYS A 218 16.00 -8.17 1.77
CA LYS A 218 17.17 -7.74 2.53
C LYS A 218 17.39 -6.22 2.42
N ASP A 219 17.29 -5.67 1.21
CA ASP A 219 17.40 -4.22 1.00
C ASP A 219 16.37 -3.44 1.83
N LEU A 220 15.12 -3.91 1.88
CA LEU A 220 14.08 -3.31 2.72
C LEU A 220 14.41 -3.42 4.22
N ARG A 221 15.00 -4.54 4.67
CA ARG A 221 15.43 -4.67 6.08
C ARG A 221 16.62 -3.78 6.43
N GLN A 222 17.53 -3.52 5.47
CA GLN A 222 18.66 -2.61 5.68
C GLN A 222 18.21 -1.16 5.96
N VAL A 223 17.03 -0.78 5.51
CA VAL A 223 16.42 0.54 5.77
C VAL A 223 15.35 0.49 6.87
N ASP A 224 15.36 -0.54 7.71
CA ASP A 224 14.45 -0.74 8.84
C ASP A 224 12.95 -0.75 8.48
N CYS A 225 12.60 -1.29 7.31
CA CYS A 225 11.21 -1.54 6.96
C CYS A 225 10.60 -2.60 7.88
N ASP A 226 9.53 -2.28 8.60
CA ASP A 226 8.93 -3.17 9.61
C ASP A 226 7.98 -4.20 9.01
N LEU A 227 7.16 -3.80 8.05
CA LEU A 227 6.08 -4.61 7.46
C LEU A 227 6.31 -4.83 5.98
N LEU A 228 6.04 -6.05 5.51
CA LEU A 228 6.12 -6.38 4.09
C LEU A 228 4.85 -7.07 3.60
N THR A 229 4.36 -6.67 2.43
CA THR A 229 3.32 -7.38 1.71
C THR A 229 3.84 -7.94 0.40
N ILE A 230 3.54 -9.22 0.11
CA ILE A 230 3.91 -9.89 -1.14
C ILE A 230 2.67 -10.48 -1.78
N GLY A 231 2.30 -10.00 -2.97
CA GLY A 231 1.12 -10.43 -3.69
C GLY A 231 1.38 -10.88 -5.12
N GLN A 232 0.51 -11.70 -5.69
CA GLN A 232 0.59 -12.07 -7.09
C GLN A 232 0.25 -10.89 -7.99
N TYR A 233 1.09 -10.60 -8.97
CA TYR A 233 0.71 -9.70 -10.05
C TYR A 233 -0.46 -10.27 -10.84
N LEU A 234 -1.54 -9.51 -10.93
CA LEU A 234 -2.71 -9.81 -11.75
C LEU A 234 -2.77 -8.78 -12.88
N ARG A 235 -2.54 -9.23 -14.09
CA ARG A 235 -2.48 -8.37 -15.27
C ARG A 235 -3.85 -7.73 -15.56
N PRO A 236 -4.00 -6.39 -15.48
CA PRO A 236 -5.31 -5.76 -15.67
C PRO A 236 -5.83 -5.89 -17.11
N SER A 237 -4.98 -5.75 -18.11
CA SER A 237 -5.33 -5.91 -19.53
C SER A 237 -4.11 -6.27 -20.39
N LYS A 238 -4.34 -6.61 -21.67
CA LYS A 238 -3.26 -6.92 -22.63
C LYS A 238 -2.29 -5.76 -22.88
N LYS A 239 -2.65 -4.52 -22.52
CA LYS A 239 -1.78 -3.33 -22.63
C LYS A 239 -0.73 -3.27 -21.54
N HIS A 240 -0.95 -3.93 -20.39
CA HIS A 240 -0.05 -3.94 -19.25
C HIS A 240 1.04 -4.99 -19.41
N ILE A 241 2.07 -4.91 -18.58
CA ILE A 241 3.20 -5.85 -18.57
C ILE A 241 2.70 -7.29 -18.50
N ALA A 242 3.30 -8.18 -19.28
CA ALA A 242 2.87 -9.57 -19.34
C ALA A 242 3.18 -10.31 -18.03
N LEU A 243 2.25 -11.15 -17.61
CA LEU A 243 2.49 -12.07 -16.51
C LEU A 243 3.53 -13.12 -16.95
N ALA A 244 4.56 -13.32 -16.14
CA ALA A 244 5.63 -14.29 -16.39
C ALA A 244 5.39 -15.62 -15.66
N LYS A 245 4.89 -15.58 -14.41
CA LYS A 245 4.71 -16.77 -13.57
C LYS A 245 3.50 -16.61 -12.64
N TRP A 246 2.80 -17.71 -12.42
CA TRP A 246 1.91 -17.89 -11.30
C TRP A 246 2.68 -18.53 -10.14
N TYR A 247 2.76 -17.84 -9.01
CA TYR A 247 3.30 -18.41 -7.77
C TYR A 247 2.22 -19.24 -7.08
N THR A 248 2.61 -20.35 -6.51
CA THR A 248 1.73 -21.23 -5.74
C THR A 248 1.53 -20.70 -4.32
N PRO A 249 0.44 -21.08 -3.62
CA PRO A 249 0.28 -20.74 -2.21
C PRO A 249 1.49 -21.15 -1.34
N GLN A 250 2.09 -22.30 -1.63
CA GLN A 250 3.28 -22.79 -0.93
C GLN A 250 4.48 -21.87 -1.11
N GLU A 251 4.73 -21.37 -2.32
CA GLU A 251 5.81 -20.39 -2.57
C GLU A 251 5.56 -19.07 -1.82
N PHE A 252 4.30 -18.65 -1.66
CA PHE A 252 3.95 -17.50 -0.82
C PHE A 252 4.20 -17.77 0.66
N ASP A 253 3.90 -18.98 1.16
CA ASP A 253 4.22 -19.38 2.53
C ASP A 253 5.74 -19.36 2.78
N GLU A 254 6.53 -19.88 1.84
CA GLU A 254 8.00 -19.83 1.91
C GLU A 254 8.52 -18.39 1.95
N LEU A 255 7.98 -17.49 1.12
CA LEU A 255 8.36 -16.06 1.13
C LEU A 255 8.00 -15.39 2.46
N ARG A 256 6.84 -15.72 3.05
CA ARG A 256 6.47 -15.23 4.39
C ARG A 256 7.52 -15.64 5.42
N ASP A 257 7.82 -16.94 5.48
CA ASP A 257 8.71 -17.50 6.48
C ASP A 257 10.16 -16.95 6.32
N LEU A 258 10.62 -16.78 5.08
CA LEU A 258 11.90 -16.12 4.78
C LEU A 258 11.92 -14.67 5.27
N GLY A 259 10.85 -13.91 5.04
CA GLY A 259 10.77 -12.53 5.50
C GLY A 259 10.73 -12.42 7.02
N MET A 260 9.96 -13.27 7.69
CA MET A 260 9.97 -13.31 9.16
C MET A 260 11.37 -13.64 9.69
N ASN A 261 12.09 -14.57 9.06
CA ASN A 261 13.47 -14.90 9.44
C ASN A 261 14.47 -13.77 9.15
N LEU A 262 14.19 -12.89 8.19
CA LEU A 262 15.00 -11.69 7.94
C LEU A 262 14.73 -10.56 8.95
N GLY A 263 13.74 -10.72 9.84
CA GLY A 263 13.45 -9.78 10.92
C GLY A 263 12.39 -8.71 10.59
N PHE A 264 11.53 -8.94 9.60
CA PHE A 264 10.31 -8.16 9.50
C PHE A 264 9.40 -8.43 10.70
N SER A 265 8.74 -7.41 11.21
CA SER A 265 7.76 -7.56 12.30
C SER A 265 6.52 -8.32 11.84
N HIS A 266 6.16 -8.19 10.57
CA HIS A 266 5.10 -8.98 9.94
C HIS A 266 5.30 -9.06 8.42
N VAL A 267 5.01 -10.23 7.85
CA VAL A 267 4.99 -10.43 6.40
C VAL A 267 3.64 -11.02 6.00
N ALA A 268 2.83 -10.24 5.30
CA ALA A 268 1.63 -10.75 4.65
C ALA A 268 1.99 -11.21 3.23
N SER A 269 1.96 -12.51 2.97
CA SER A 269 2.33 -13.08 1.69
C SER A 269 1.26 -14.05 1.21
N GLY A 270 0.77 -13.85 -0.01
CA GLY A 270 -0.28 -14.71 -0.56
C GLY A 270 -0.77 -14.27 -1.94
N PRO A 271 -1.42 -15.19 -2.68
CA PRO A 271 -1.87 -14.93 -4.05
C PRO A 271 -2.79 -13.71 -4.21
N LEU A 272 -3.62 -13.44 -3.23
CA LEU A 272 -4.57 -12.33 -3.23
C LEU A 272 -4.16 -11.16 -2.33
N VAL A 273 -3.00 -11.23 -1.67
CA VAL A 273 -2.49 -10.15 -0.82
C VAL A 273 -2.29 -8.87 -1.65
N ARG A 274 -2.66 -7.74 -1.08
CA ARG A 274 -2.44 -6.37 -1.55
C ARG A 274 -1.90 -5.54 -0.40
N SER A 275 -1.31 -4.39 -0.67
CA SER A 275 -0.69 -3.55 0.37
C SER A 275 -1.64 -3.25 1.54
N SER A 276 -2.91 -3.05 1.27
CA SER A 276 -3.92 -2.75 2.30
C SER A 276 -4.74 -3.96 2.78
N TYR A 277 -4.41 -5.18 2.32
CA TYR A 277 -5.14 -6.38 2.72
C TYR A 277 -4.86 -6.71 4.19
N HIS A 278 -5.90 -6.69 5.03
CA HIS A 278 -5.81 -6.89 6.49
C HIS A 278 -4.77 -5.96 7.16
N ALA A 279 -4.71 -4.70 6.74
CA ALA A 279 -3.72 -3.74 7.21
C ALA A 279 -3.77 -3.48 8.72
N ASP A 280 -4.95 -3.55 9.33
CA ASP A 280 -5.18 -3.45 10.77
C ASP A 280 -4.50 -4.59 11.55
N GLU A 281 -4.56 -5.81 11.05
CA GLU A 281 -3.91 -6.99 11.65
C GLU A 281 -2.39 -6.88 11.54
N GLN A 282 -1.88 -6.41 10.38
CA GLN A 282 -0.45 -6.21 10.16
C GLN A 282 0.13 -5.16 11.11
N HIS A 283 -0.55 -4.01 11.27
CA HIS A 283 -0.13 -2.96 12.19
C HIS A 283 -0.11 -3.44 13.64
N ARG A 284 -1.14 -4.17 14.08
CA ARG A 284 -1.21 -4.74 15.43
C ARG A 284 -0.03 -5.69 15.69
N SER A 285 0.29 -6.57 14.74
CA SER A 285 1.42 -7.49 14.84
C SER A 285 2.75 -6.74 14.99
N ALA A 286 2.93 -5.59 14.30
CA ALA A 286 4.13 -4.78 14.43
C ALA A 286 4.28 -4.20 15.85
N LEU A 287 3.20 -3.70 16.44
CA LEU A 287 3.23 -3.15 17.79
C LEU A 287 3.53 -4.22 18.85
N GLU A 288 2.95 -5.43 18.70
CA GLU A 288 3.18 -6.55 19.60
C GLU A 288 4.65 -7.01 19.56
N MET A 289 5.24 -7.10 18.38
CA MET A 289 6.67 -7.46 18.22
C MET A 289 7.58 -6.36 18.74
N GLY A 290 7.29 -5.07 18.48
CA GLY A 290 8.04 -3.93 19.01
C GLY A 290 8.06 -3.91 20.54
N ALA A 291 6.90 -4.13 21.16
CA ALA A 291 6.79 -4.23 22.62
C ALA A 291 7.57 -5.44 23.21
N ALA A 292 7.62 -6.55 22.48
CA ALA A 292 8.37 -7.74 22.91
C ALA A 292 9.89 -7.52 22.88
N VAL A 293 10.39 -6.71 21.94
CA VAL A 293 11.83 -6.38 21.82
C VAL A 293 12.28 -5.43 22.94
N GLU A 294 11.42 -4.49 23.37
CA GLU A 294 11.73 -3.56 24.48
C GLU A 294 11.78 -4.26 25.85
N ILE A 295 11.10 -5.39 26.01
CA ILE A 295 11.05 -6.15 27.28
C ILE A 295 12.31 -7.03 27.49
N GLN A 296 13.11 -7.29 26.44
CA GLN A 296 14.36 -8.01 26.61
C GLN A 296 15.45 -7.01 27.07
N PRO A 297 15.96 -7.08 28.33
CA PRO A 297 17.02 -6.21 28.76
C PRO A 297 18.26 -6.49 27.92
N LYS A 298 18.91 -5.44 27.41
CA LYS A 298 20.22 -5.54 26.79
C LYS A 298 21.14 -6.22 27.82
N VAL A 299 21.44 -7.49 27.61
CA VAL A 299 22.50 -8.18 28.37
C VAL A 299 23.77 -7.46 27.98
N ALA A 300 24.27 -6.65 28.91
CA ALA A 300 25.59 -6.03 28.79
C ALA A 300 26.64 -7.13 28.79
N VAL A 301 27.43 -7.21 27.71
CA VAL A 301 28.68 -7.99 27.61
C VAL A 301 29.82 -7.08 27.98
#